data_06643a7dc45b577a408c92f3a48cb0b4
#
_entry.id   06643a7dc45b577a408c92f3a48cb0b4
#
_cell.length_a   1.000
_cell.length_b   1.000
_cell.length_c   1.000
_cell.angle_alpha   90.00
_cell.angle_beta   90.00
_cell.angle_gamma   90.00
#
_symmetry.space_group_name_H-M   'P 1'
#
loop_
_entity.id
_entity.type
_entity.pdbx_description
1 polymer ?
#
loop_
_entity_poly.entity_id
_entity_poly.type
_entity_poly.pdbx_seq_one_letter_code
_entity_poly.pdbx_strand_id
1 'polypeptide(L)'
;MTRFEIRDDFYLDGKSFKILSGAIHYFRVPPEDWYHSLYNLKALGFNTVETYVAWNLHEPREGEFHFEGALDLERFLQTAQDLGLYAIVRPSPFICAEWEFGGLPAWLLTKDMRLRSSDPAYIEAVGRYYDQLLSRLVPHLLDNGGNILMMQVENEYGSYGEDKAYLRAIRQLMEERGVTCPLFTSDGPWRATLKAGTLIEDDLFVTGNFGSKAPYNFSQMQEFFDEHGKKWPLMCMEFWDGWFNRWKEPIITRDPKELADAVREVLEQGSINLYMFHGGTNFGFMNGCSARGTLDLPQVTSYDYDALLDEEGNPTAKYLAVKKMMATHFPEYPQLEPLYKESMELDAIPLVEKVSLFETLDSLSSPVESLYPKKMEELGQSYGYLLYRTETNWDAEEERLRIIDGRDRAQLYVDGQWVKTQYQTEIGEDIFYQGEKKALSRLDILVENMGRVNYGHKFLADTQRKGIRTGVCKDLHFLLNWKHYPLPLDNPEKIDFSKGWTEGQPAFYAYDFTVQEPKDTYLDLSEFGKGVAFVNGQNLGRFWNVGPTLSLYIPHSYLKEGANRIIIFETEGQYKEEIHLTRKPTLKHIKGENL
;
A
#
# COMPACT_ATOMS: atom_id res chain seq x y z
N MET A 1 33.44 -15.51 9.32
CA MET A 1 32.35 -14.66 8.83
C MET A 1 31.62 -15.46 7.78
N THR A 2 30.30 -15.60 7.90
CA THR A 2 29.46 -16.31 6.93
C THR A 2 29.44 -15.51 5.63
N ARG A 3 29.62 -16.17 4.50
CA ARG A 3 29.70 -15.53 3.19
C ARG A 3 28.65 -16.11 2.23
N PHE A 4 27.91 -15.20 1.56
CA PHE A 4 26.98 -15.55 0.49
C PHE A 4 27.56 -15.15 -0.87
N GLU A 5 27.49 -16.05 -1.85
CA GLU A 5 28.05 -15.84 -3.19
C GLU A 5 27.06 -16.33 -4.26
N ILE A 6 26.99 -15.58 -5.36
CA ILE A 6 26.27 -15.97 -6.57
C ILE A 6 27.29 -16.32 -7.65
N ARG A 7 27.33 -17.59 -8.05
CA ARG A 7 28.19 -18.11 -9.12
C ARG A 7 27.34 -18.88 -10.11
N ASP A 8 27.68 -20.11 -10.39
CA ASP A 8 26.86 -21.08 -11.13
C ASP A 8 25.68 -21.64 -10.31
N ASP A 9 25.72 -21.42 -8.99
CA ASP A 9 24.65 -21.65 -8.02
C ASP A 9 24.74 -20.58 -6.93
N PHE A 10 23.78 -20.54 -6.01
CA PHE A 10 23.94 -19.81 -4.76
C PHE A 10 24.81 -20.62 -3.80
N TYR A 11 25.73 -19.95 -3.12
CA TYR A 11 26.62 -20.56 -2.14
C TYR A 11 26.58 -19.81 -0.80
N LEU A 12 26.48 -20.58 0.26
CA LEU A 12 26.62 -20.09 1.63
C LEU A 12 27.79 -20.82 2.30
N ASP A 13 28.83 -20.08 2.66
CA ASP A 13 30.11 -20.64 3.16
C ASP A 13 30.68 -21.75 2.24
N GLY A 14 30.58 -21.51 0.92
CA GLY A 14 31.08 -22.42 -0.12
C GLY A 14 30.23 -23.66 -0.35
N LYS A 15 29.09 -23.80 0.32
CA LYS A 15 28.14 -24.90 0.10
C LYS A 15 26.97 -24.40 -0.74
N SER A 16 26.49 -25.24 -1.67
CA SER A 16 25.26 -24.94 -2.45
C SER A 16 24.10 -24.61 -1.49
N PHE A 17 23.41 -23.55 -1.80
CA PHE A 17 22.33 -23.02 -0.98
C PHE A 17 21.11 -22.68 -1.82
N LYS A 18 19.98 -23.29 -1.52
CA LYS A 18 18.71 -22.94 -2.17
C LYS A 18 17.97 -21.88 -1.37
N ILE A 19 17.62 -20.77 -2.00
CA ILE A 19 16.82 -19.71 -1.35
C ILE A 19 15.35 -20.12 -1.37
N LEU A 20 14.80 -20.35 -0.20
CA LEU A 20 13.39 -20.60 0.06
C LEU A 20 12.86 -19.38 0.83
N SER A 21 12.35 -18.39 0.10
CA SER A 21 11.98 -17.10 0.65
C SER A 21 10.47 -16.86 0.57
N GLY A 22 9.96 -16.05 1.49
CA GLY A 22 8.60 -15.53 1.46
C GLY A 22 8.57 -14.05 1.80
N ALA A 23 7.73 -13.30 1.08
CA ALA A 23 7.55 -11.87 1.27
C ALA A 23 6.63 -11.57 2.45
N ILE A 24 7.14 -10.78 3.38
CA ILE A 24 6.41 -10.18 4.50
C ILE A 24 6.83 -8.71 4.57
N HIS A 25 5.92 -7.79 4.29
CA HIS A 25 6.23 -6.38 4.39
C HIS A 25 6.01 -5.89 5.82
N TYR A 26 7.10 -5.52 6.54
CA TYR A 26 7.02 -5.07 7.94
C TYR A 26 6.01 -3.93 8.13
N PHE A 27 5.82 -3.08 7.12
CA PHE A 27 4.90 -1.94 7.17
C PHE A 27 3.43 -2.30 6.91
N ARG A 28 3.12 -3.56 6.59
CA ARG A 28 1.75 -4.10 6.41
C ARG A 28 1.31 -5.02 7.55
N VAL A 29 2.21 -5.32 8.46
CA VAL A 29 1.98 -6.22 9.61
C VAL A 29 2.37 -5.49 10.89
N PRO A 30 1.52 -5.45 11.93
CA PRO A 30 1.89 -4.82 13.18
C PRO A 30 3.17 -5.43 13.78
N PRO A 31 4.03 -4.63 14.43
CA PRO A 31 5.28 -5.13 15.00
C PRO A 31 5.13 -6.29 15.99
N GLU A 32 4.01 -6.32 16.72
CA GLU A 32 3.67 -7.38 17.67
C GLU A 32 3.43 -8.73 16.98
N ASP A 33 3.10 -8.72 15.69
CA ASP A 33 2.83 -9.91 14.87
C ASP A 33 4.02 -10.33 13.99
N TRP A 34 5.12 -9.56 13.95
CA TRP A 34 6.28 -9.93 13.11
C TRP A 34 6.85 -11.30 13.47
N TYR A 35 7.01 -11.58 14.77
CA TYR A 35 7.47 -12.90 15.22
C TYR A 35 6.57 -14.03 14.73
N HIS A 36 5.24 -13.87 14.88
CA HIS A 36 4.26 -14.86 14.45
C HIS A 36 4.36 -15.20 12.96
N SER A 37 4.41 -14.17 12.12
CA SER A 37 4.49 -14.34 10.66
C SER A 37 5.84 -14.94 10.22
N LEU A 38 6.93 -14.46 10.78
CA LEU A 38 8.29 -14.97 10.52
C LEU A 38 8.46 -16.41 11.02
N TYR A 39 7.89 -16.74 12.19
CA TYR A 39 7.90 -18.11 12.69
C TYR A 39 7.15 -19.05 11.74
N ASN A 40 5.99 -18.66 11.24
CA ASN A 40 5.21 -19.46 10.30
C ASN A 40 5.92 -19.68 8.97
N LEU A 41 6.73 -18.71 8.53
CA LEU A 41 7.61 -18.87 7.37
C LEU A 41 8.68 -19.95 7.62
N LYS A 42 9.34 -19.90 8.79
CA LYS A 42 10.30 -20.92 9.22
C LYS A 42 9.61 -22.28 9.38
N ALA A 43 8.42 -22.33 9.97
CA ALA A 43 7.66 -23.55 10.19
C ALA A 43 7.27 -24.26 8.88
N LEU A 44 7.16 -23.54 7.78
CA LEU A 44 6.97 -24.11 6.43
C LEU A 44 8.23 -24.84 5.91
N GLY A 45 9.39 -24.65 6.54
CA GLY A 45 10.69 -25.15 6.07
C GLY A 45 11.46 -24.13 5.23
N PHE A 46 11.02 -22.88 5.19
CA PHE A 46 11.66 -21.80 4.45
C PHE A 46 12.79 -21.19 5.29
N ASN A 47 13.77 -20.59 4.63
CA ASN A 47 15.03 -20.13 5.24
C ASN A 47 15.28 -18.63 5.10
N THR A 48 14.47 -17.91 4.35
CA THR A 48 14.70 -16.50 4.00
C THR A 48 13.37 -15.73 4.03
N VAL A 49 13.40 -14.51 4.54
CA VAL A 49 12.30 -13.55 4.40
C VAL A 49 12.70 -12.43 3.43
N GLU A 50 11.76 -11.97 2.64
CA GLU A 50 11.94 -10.79 1.79
C GLU A 50 11.05 -9.66 2.30
N THR A 51 11.54 -8.43 2.24
CA THR A 51 10.73 -7.22 2.41
C THR A 51 11.15 -6.11 1.48
N TYR A 52 10.16 -5.36 0.98
CA TYR A 52 10.37 -4.02 0.45
C TYR A 52 10.60 -3.01 1.57
N VAL A 53 11.05 -1.82 1.22
CA VAL A 53 11.13 -0.65 2.09
C VAL A 53 10.32 0.48 1.46
N ALA A 54 9.32 1.01 2.15
CA ALA A 54 8.42 2.05 1.65
C ALA A 54 8.97 3.44 1.98
N TRP A 55 9.61 4.10 1.03
CA TRP A 55 10.20 5.43 1.20
C TRP A 55 9.19 6.47 1.72
N ASN A 56 7.94 6.45 1.22
CA ASN A 56 6.90 7.40 1.62
C ASN A 56 6.51 7.33 3.11
N LEU A 57 6.76 6.20 3.77
CA LEU A 57 6.56 6.08 5.22
C LEU A 57 7.77 6.59 6.02
N HIS A 58 8.97 6.36 5.50
CA HIS A 58 10.22 6.76 6.17
C HIS A 58 10.56 8.23 6.00
N GLU A 59 10.08 8.87 4.92
CA GLU A 59 10.24 10.30 4.63
C GLU A 59 8.92 10.89 4.12
N PRO A 60 7.86 10.95 4.96
CA PRO A 60 6.54 11.45 4.56
C PRO A 60 6.55 12.94 4.19
N ARG A 61 7.49 13.69 4.73
CA ARG A 61 7.85 15.07 4.34
C ARG A 61 9.33 15.15 4.08
N GLU A 62 9.71 15.99 3.12
CA GLU A 62 11.12 16.13 2.73
C GLU A 62 12.01 16.47 3.93
N GLY A 63 12.98 15.62 4.20
CA GLY A 63 13.93 15.75 5.31
C GLY A 63 13.44 15.29 6.68
N GLU A 64 12.18 14.82 6.81
CA GLU A 64 11.65 14.25 8.04
C GLU A 64 11.67 12.72 7.97
N PHE A 65 12.58 12.09 8.73
CA PHE A 65 12.80 10.65 8.68
C PHE A 65 12.27 9.93 9.90
N HIS A 66 11.61 8.78 9.69
CA HIS A 66 11.03 7.94 10.72
C HIS A 66 11.46 6.48 10.55
N PHE A 67 12.02 5.89 11.62
CA PHE A 67 12.49 4.49 11.66
C PHE A 67 12.14 3.80 12.98
N GLU A 68 11.08 4.24 13.65
CA GLU A 68 10.68 3.76 14.96
C GLU A 68 9.31 3.08 14.93
N GLY A 69 8.98 2.29 15.96
CA GLY A 69 7.69 1.63 16.09
C GLY A 69 7.39 0.66 14.94
N ALA A 70 6.32 0.90 14.21
CA ALA A 70 5.94 0.09 13.03
C ALA A 70 6.92 0.23 11.85
N LEU A 71 7.82 1.21 11.88
CA LEU A 71 8.84 1.46 10.87
C LEU A 71 10.25 1.04 11.31
N ASP A 72 10.37 0.31 12.42
CA ASP A 72 11.64 -0.23 12.93
C ASP A 72 12.08 -1.46 12.12
N LEU A 73 12.61 -1.20 10.93
CA LEU A 73 13.11 -2.21 10.01
C LEU A 73 14.27 -3.04 10.61
N GLU A 74 15.12 -2.42 11.42
CA GLU A 74 16.24 -3.11 12.08
C GLU A 74 15.73 -4.17 13.05
N ARG A 75 14.68 -3.85 13.84
CA ARG A 75 14.02 -4.83 14.72
C ARG A 75 13.35 -5.96 13.93
N PHE A 76 12.74 -5.68 12.79
CA PHE A 76 12.17 -6.72 11.91
C PHE A 76 13.26 -7.68 11.43
N LEU A 77 14.38 -7.16 10.95
CA LEU A 77 15.52 -7.97 10.50
C LEU A 77 16.14 -8.77 11.65
N GLN A 78 16.28 -8.17 12.84
CA GLN A 78 16.78 -8.86 14.03
C GLN A 78 15.84 -10.00 14.45
N THR A 79 14.53 -9.78 14.42
CA THR A 79 13.54 -10.83 14.73
C THR A 79 13.65 -12.01 13.74
N ALA A 80 13.85 -11.73 12.46
CA ALA A 80 14.12 -12.76 11.46
C ALA A 80 15.44 -13.51 11.76
N GLN A 81 16.50 -12.80 12.09
CA GLN A 81 17.81 -13.38 12.43
C GLN A 81 17.72 -14.28 13.67
N ASP A 82 17.02 -13.85 14.72
CA ASP A 82 16.82 -14.62 15.96
C ASP A 82 16.09 -15.93 15.71
N LEU A 83 15.21 -15.97 14.70
CA LEU A 83 14.56 -17.18 14.21
C LEU A 83 15.41 -18.01 13.27
N GLY A 84 16.62 -17.57 12.93
CA GLY A 84 17.53 -18.24 12.01
C GLY A 84 17.14 -18.06 10.53
N LEU A 85 16.38 -17.01 10.20
CA LEU A 85 16.03 -16.64 8.83
C LEU A 85 17.04 -15.66 8.25
N TYR A 86 17.47 -15.90 7.03
CA TYR A 86 18.13 -14.90 6.19
C TYR A 86 17.13 -13.87 5.67
N ALA A 87 17.62 -12.79 5.08
CA ALA A 87 16.78 -11.74 4.54
C ALA A 87 17.22 -11.30 3.14
N ILE A 88 16.26 -10.93 2.33
CA ILE A 88 16.42 -10.18 1.09
C ILE A 88 15.73 -8.84 1.31
N VAL A 89 16.44 -7.73 1.10
CA VAL A 89 15.87 -6.39 1.22
C VAL A 89 15.80 -5.73 -0.15
N ARG A 90 14.63 -5.20 -0.46
CA ARG A 90 14.35 -4.52 -1.73
C ARG A 90 14.07 -3.03 -1.46
N PRO A 91 15.12 -2.19 -1.30
CA PRO A 91 14.98 -0.78 -0.91
C PRO A 91 14.58 0.13 -2.07
N SER A 92 14.67 -0.27 -3.22
CA SER A 92 14.34 0.09 -4.58
C SER A 92 14.82 1.41 -5.12
N PRO A 93 14.37 2.62 -5.06
CA PRO A 93 13.42 3.38 -4.23
C PRO A 93 11.93 3.22 -4.58
N PHE A 94 11.61 2.86 -5.81
CA PHE A 94 10.25 2.50 -6.22
C PHE A 94 10.01 1.01 -5.95
N ILE A 95 8.88 0.66 -5.34
CA ILE A 95 8.59 -0.72 -4.95
C ILE A 95 7.36 -1.32 -5.65
N CYS A 96 6.54 -0.53 -6.33
CA CYS A 96 5.23 -0.98 -6.85
C CYS A 96 4.32 -1.47 -5.73
N ALA A 97 4.31 -2.76 -5.45
CA ALA A 97 3.76 -3.46 -4.28
C ALA A 97 2.31 -3.12 -3.94
N GLU A 98 1.52 -2.61 -4.90
CA GLU A 98 0.15 -2.12 -4.66
C GLU A 98 0.10 -1.16 -3.46
N TRP A 99 1.19 -0.44 -3.25
CA TRP A 99 1.37 0.58 -2.22
C TRP A 99 1.22 1.98 -2.83
N GLU A 100 0.73 2.92 -2.04
CA GLU A 100 0.47 4.29 -2.49
C GLU A 100 1.68 4.86 -3.23
N PHE A 101 1.48 5.32 -4.47
CA PHE A 101 2.49 5.88 -5.37
C PHE A 101 3.72 4.98 -5.58
N GLY A 102 3.55 3.65 -5.49
CA GLY A 102 4.67 2.70 -5.58
C GLY A 102 5.75 2.91 -4.54
N GLY A 103 5.41 3.46 -3.38
CA GLY A 103 6.30 3.73 -2.26
C GLY A 103 7.05 5.06 -2.34
N LEU A 104 6.93 5.82 -3.44
CA LEU A 104 7.56 7.14 -3.54
C LEU A 104 6.80 8.19 -2.72
N PRO A 105 7.49 9.13 -2.05
CA PRO A 105 6.83 10.21 -1.36
C PRO A 105 6.13 11.19 -2.31
N ALA A 106 4.91 11.60 -1.98
CA ALA A 106 4.13 12.53 -2.79
C ALA A 106 4.77 13.93 -2.92
N TRP A 107 5.58 14.35 -1.95
CA TRP A 107 6.30 15.63 -2.01
C TRP A 107 7.26 15.73 -3.21
N LEU A 108 7.72 14.60 -3.77
CA LEU A 108 8.51 14.58 -5.01
C LEU A 108 7.76 15.21 -6.19
N LEU A 109 6.41 15.15 -6.20
CA LEU A 109 5.58 15.74 -7.25
C LEU A 109 5.56 17.29 -7.23
N THR A 110 6.07 17.90 -6.17
CA THR A 110 6.19 19.37 -6.08
C THR A 110 7.47 19.90 -6.70
N LYS A 111 8.38 19.02 -7.09
CA LYS A 111 9.70 19.36 -7.61
C LYS A 111 9.72 19.28 -9.14
N ASP A 112 10.57 20.08 -9.75
CA ASP A 112 10.86 19.99 -11.19
C ASP A 112 11.93 18.90 -11.41
N MET A 113 11.47 17.66 -11.47
CA MET A 113 12.32 16.49 -11.71
C MET A 113 11.52 15.36 -12.37
N ARG A 114 12.20 14.54 -13.15
CA ARG A 114 11.64 13.32 -13.71
C ARG A 114 11.90 12.15 -12.77
N LEU A 115 10.85 11.60 -12.14
CA LEU A 115 10.98 10.44 -11.26
C LEU A 115 11.33 9.16 -12.04
N ARG A 116 12.04 8.24 -11.39
CA ARG A 116 12.49 6.97 -11.97
C ARG A 116 13.29 7.17 -13.26
N SER A 117 14.25 8.08 -13.22
CA SER A 117 15.15 8.40 -14.33
C SER A 117 16.51 8.88 -13.82
N SER A 118 17.45 9.07 -14.75
CA SER A 118 18.76 9.65 -14.48
C SER A 118 18.73 11.17 -14.24
N ASP A 119 17.57 11.76 -14.01
CA ASP A 119 17.44 13.17 -13.62
C ASP A 119 18.27 13.44 -12.35
N PRO A 120 19.25 14.36 -12.39
CA PRO A 120 20.15 14.62 -11.26
C PRO A 120 19.42 15.01 -9.97
N ALA A 121 18.31 15.75 -10.06
CA ALA A 121 17.55 16.15 -8.88
C ALA A 121 16.86 14.97 -8.22
N TYR A 122 16.37 14.01 -9.00
CA TYR A 122 15.80 12.76 -8.48
C TYR A 122 16.88 11.87 -7.85
N ILE A 123 18.02 11.70 -8.53
CA ILE A 123 19.14 10.92 -8.00
C ILE A 123 19.63 11.52 -6.66
N GLU A 124 19.71 12.85 -6.55
CA GLU A 124 20.07 13.51 -5.30
C GLU A 124 19.06 13.24 -4.18
N ALA A 125 17.76 13.30 -4.48
CA ALA A 125 16.70 12.98 -3.50
C ALA A 125 16.80 11.53 -3.01
N VAL A 126 17.02 10.56 -3.91
CA VAL A 126 17.26 9.16 -3.55
C VAL A 126 18.53 9.03 -2.70
N GLY A 127 19.60 9.76 -3.05
CA GLY A 127 20.86 9.76 -2.30
C GLY A 127 20.66 10.21 -0.85
N ARG A 128 19.91 11.28 -0.61
CA ARG A 128 19.60 11.73 0.77
C ARG A 128 18.78 10.69 1.55
N TYR A 129 17.81 10.05 0.91
CA TYR A 129 17.06 8.96 1.53
C TYR A 129 17.95 7.77 1.84
N TYR A 130 18.83 7.37 0.91
CA TYR A 130 19.75 6.26 1.11
C TYR A 130 20.81 6.55 2.17
N ASP A 131 21.20 7.80 2.42
CA ASP A 131 22.04 8.18 3.55
C ASP A 131 21.45 7.72 4.88
N GLN A 132 20.12 7.86 5.03
CA GLN A 132 19.39 7.46 6.23
C GLN A 132 19.09 5.97 6.28
N LEU A 133 18.64 5.39 5.18
CA LEU A 133 18.23 4.00 5.12
C LEU A 133 19.43 3.05 5.17
N LEU A 134 20.44 3.26 4.31
CA LEU A 134 21.53 2.32 4.14
C LEU A 134 22.49 2.32 5.36
N SER A 135 22.62 3.43 6.07
CA SER A 135 23.35 3.46 7.34
C SER A 135 22.76 2.51 8.39
N ARG A 136 21.45 2.21 8.30
CA ARG A 136 20.77 1.25 9.17
C ARG A 136 20.84 -0.19 8.64
N LEU A 137 20.83 -0.38 7.33
CA LEU A 137 20.82 -1.71 6.72
C LEU A 137 22.22 -2.34 6.63
N VAL A 138 23.26 -1.55 6.41
CA VAL A 138 24.66 -2.05 6.28
C VAL A 138 25.10 -2.88 7.49
N PRO A 139 24.81 -2.52 8.75
CA PRO A 139 25.13 -3.39 9.90
C PRO A 139 24.47 -4.77 9.87
N HIS A 140 23.35 -4.91 9.15
CA HIS A 140 22.60 -6.16 9.01
C HIS A 140 23.00 -7.01 7.80
N LEU A 141 23.99 -6.58 7.02
CA LEU A 141 24.56 -7.42 5.96
C LEU A 141 25.19 -8.68 6.55
N LEU A 142 25.09 -9.79 5.83
CA LEU A 142 25.63 -11.07 6.28
C LEU A 142 27.12 -11.00 6.62
N ASP A 143 27.90 -10.30 5.79
CA ASP A 143 29.34 -10.10 6.01
C ASP A 143 29.64 -9.26 7.27
N ASN A 144 28.68 -8.51 7.78
CA ASN A 144 28.79 -7.73 9.01
C ASN A 144 28.19 -8.43 10.24
N GLY A 145 27.79 -9.71 10.10
CA GLY A 145 27.21 -10.51 11.17
C GLY A 145 25.67 -10.42 11.25
N GLY A 146 25.04 -9.77 10.29
CA GLY A 146 23.59 -9.75 10.12
C GLY A 146 23.07 -10.94 9.30
N ASN A 147 21.93 -10.76 8.64
CA ASN A 147 21.24 -11.82 7.91
C ASN A 147 20.86 -11.44 6.46
N ILE A 148 21.18 -10.23 5.99
CA ILE A 148 20.86 -9.81 4.62
C ILE A 148 21.82 -10.48 3.64
N LEU A 149 21.24 -11.30 2.73
CA LEU A 149 21.98 -12.02 1.68
C LEU A 149 22.27 -11.12 0.47
N MET A 150 21.27 -10.37 0.01
CA MET A 150 21.35 -9.55 -1.20
C MET A 150 20.30 -8.44 -1.18
N MET A 151 20.51 -7.41 -2.02
CA MET A 151 19.62 -6.26 -2.16
C MET A 151 19.29 -5.98 -3.62
N GLN A 152 18.07 -5.46 -3.86
CA GLN A 152 17.58 -5.12 -5.20
C GLN A 152 17.95 -3.68 -5.59
N VAL A 153 18.26 -3.52 -6.88
CA VAL A 153 18.38 -2.23 -7.57
C VAL A 153 17.09 -1.97 -8.34
N GLU A 154 16.38 -0.90 -8.02
CA GLU A 154 15.07 -0.54 -8.63
C GLU A 154 14.00 -1.66 -8.48
N ASN A 155 12.91 -1.61 -9.20
CA ASN A 155 11.92 -2.69 -9.25
C ASN A 155 11.17 -2.69 -10.58
N GLU A 156 11.21 -3.83 -11.28
CA GLU A 156 10.50 -4.04 -12.55
C GLU A 156 10.70 -2.88 -13.55
N TYR A 157 11.90 -2.33 -13.56
CA TYR A 157 12.19 -1.14 -14.37
C TYR A 157 12.00 -1.39 -15.87
N GLY A 158 12.20 -2.62 -16.32
CA GLY A 158 12.01 -3.01 -17.72
C GLY A 158 10.57 -2.92 -18.22
N SER A 159 9.59 -2.82 -17.33
CA SER A 159 8.20 -2.54 -17.68
C SER A 159 7.82 -1.05 -17.61
N TYR A 160 8.78 -0.19 -17.24
CA TYR A 160 8.60 1.26 -17.13
C TYR A 160 9.50 2.05 -18.06
N GLY A 161 10.79 1.69 -18.16
CA GLY A 161 11.78 2.41 -18.94
C GLY A 161 13.01 1.59 -19.28
N GLU A 162 13.97 2.23 -19.96
CA GLU A 162 15.24 1.61 -20.38
C GLU A 162 16.46 2.50 -20.08
N ASP A 163 16.33 3.41 -19.11
CA ASP A 163 17.42 4.33 -18.70
C ASP A 163 18.47 3.56 -17.87
N LYS A 164 19.45 2.97 -18.55
CA LYS A 164 20.56 2.25 -17.91
C LYS A 164 21.43 3.15 -17.04
N ALA A 165 21.54 4.43 -17.37
CA ALA A 165 22.28 5.40 -16.55
C ALA A 165 21.62 5.58 -15.18
N TYR A 166 20.28 5.58 -15.13
CA TYR A 166 19.52 5.58 -13.89
C TYR A 166 19.80 4.33 -13.03
N LEU A 167 19.69 3.14 -13.62
CA LEU A 167 19.95 1.90 -12.89
C LEU A 167 21.38 1.85 -12.33
N ARG A 168 22.37 2.31 -13.11
CA ARG A 168 23.77 2.43 -12.66
C ARG A 168 23.93 3.43 -11.54
N ALA A 169 23.21 4.56 -11.62
CA ALA A 169 23.24 5.57 -10.54
C ALA A 169 22.69 5.03 -9.23
N ILE A 170 21.56 4.28 -9.26
CA ILE A 170 21.01 3.62 -8.06
C ILE A 170 22.01 2.61 -7.49
N ARG A 171 22.58 1.74 -8.32
CA ARG A 171 23.64 0.82 -7.92
C ARG A 171 24.80 1.54 -7.24
N GLN A 172 25.32 2.58 -7.86
CA GLN A 172 26.44 3.38 -7.35
C GLN A 172 26.11 4.01 -5.99
N LEU A 173 24.90 4.58 -5.82
CA LEU A 173 24.45 5.13 -4.55
C LEU A 173 24.46 4.08 -3.42
N MET A 174 24.12 2.83 -3.72
CA MET A 174 24.16 1.73 -2.75
C MET A 174 25.59 1.34 -2.41
N GLU A 175 26.45 1.14 -3.42
CA GLU A 175 27.85 0.74 -3.24
C GLU A 175 28.66 1.80 -2.48
N GLU A 176 28.48 3.08 -2.80
CA GLU A 176 29.15 4.20 -2.12
C GLU A 176 28.75 4.33 -0.64
N ARG A 177 27.57 3.79 -0.25
CA ARG A 177 27.08 3.79 1.14
C ARG A 177 27.34 2.48 1.88
N GLY A 178 28.25 1.67 1.34
CA GLY A 178 28.78 0.49 2.04
C GLY A 178 27.99 -0.80 1.84
N VAL A 179 27.08 -0.85 0.85
CA VAL A 179 26.41 -2.10 0.49
C VAL A 179 27.41 -2.99 -0.25
N THR A 180 27.84 -4.07 0.41
CA THR A 180 28.84 -5.04 -0.09
C THR A 180 28.25 -6.38 -0.48
N CYS A 181 26.97 -6.65 -0.11
CA CYS A 181 26.30 -7.86 -0.52
C CYS A 181 26.01 -7.85 -2.03
N PRO A 182 25.77 -9.01 -2.66
CA PRO A 182 25.32 -9.07 -4.04
C PRO A 182 24.09 -8.22 -4.30
N LEU A 183 24.09 -7.47 -5.40
CA LEU A 183 22.96 -6.70 -5.88
C LEU A 183 22.30 -7.42 -7.06
N PHE A 184 21.00 -7.21 -7.23
CA PHE A 184 20.23 -7.83 -8.32
C PHE A 184 19.15 -6.90 -8.85
N THR A 185 18.65 -7.20 -10.06
CA THR A 185 17.42 -6.64 -10.62
C THR A 185 16.34 -7.72 -10.71
N SER A 186 15.08 -7.30 -10.78
CA SER A 186 13.94 -8.20 -10.93
C SER A 186 12.93 -7.61 -11.91
N ASP A 187 12.56 -8.39 -12.92
CA ASP A 187 11.64 -8.01 -13.98
C ASP A 187 10.77 -9.20 -14.40
N GLY A 188 9.71 -8.96 -15.17
CA GLY A 188 9.04 -10.05 -15.90
C GLY A 188 10.05 -10.78 -16.79
N PRO A 189 9.96 -12.12 -16.92
CA PRO A 189 10.98 -12.92 -17.62
C PRO A 189 10.87 -12.86 -19.16
N TRP A 190 10.31 -11.78 -19.67
CA TRP A 190 10.19 -11.55 -21.11
C TRP A 190 11.41 -10.82 -21.64
N ARG A 191 11.83 -11.16 -22.85
CA ARG A 191 13.03 -10.59 -23.46
C ARG A 191 13.06 -9.04 -23.44
N ALA A 192 11.92 -8.41 -23.74
CA ALA A 192 11.84 -6.94 -23.78
C ALA A 192 12.10 -6.31 -22.40
N THR A 193 11.50 -6.83 -21.35
CA THR A 193 11.66 -6.35 -19.98
C THR A 193 13.03 -6.66 -19.41
N LEU A 194 13.54 -7.86 -19.64
CA LEU A 194 14.90 -8.24 -19.23
C LEU A 194 15.97 -7.36 -19.91
N LYS A 195 15.81 -7.09 -21.21
CA LYS A 195 16.73 -6.23 -21.94
C LYS A 195 16.70 -4.77 -21.42
N ALA A 196 15.52 -4.23 -21.15
CA ALA A 196 15.35 -2.84 -20.72
C ALA A 196 15.71 -2.64 -19.24
N GLY A 197 15.31 -3.56 -18.35
CA GLY A 197 15.34 -3.39 -16.88
C GLY A 197 16.56 -3.94 -16.16
N THR A 198 17.47 -4.65 -16.83
CA THR A 198 18.62 -5.28 -16.18
C THR A 198 19.93 -4.53 -16.43
N LEU A 199 20.94 -4.85 -15.64
CA LEU A 199 22.34 -4.46 -15.84
C LEU A 199 23.21 -5.72 -16.06
N ILE A 200 22.72 -6.67 -16.87
CA ILE A 200 23.42 -7.93 -17.13
C ILE A 200 24.80 -7.70 -17.78
N GLU A 201 24.93 -6.65 -18.58
CA GLU A 201 26.19 -6.24 -19.20
C GLU A 201 27.23 -5.75 -18.17
N ASP A 202 26.75 -5.25 -17.03
CA ASP A 202 27.57 -4.79 -15.91
C ASP A 202 27.77 -5.88 -14.83
N ASP A 203 27.46 -7.12 -15.16
CA ASP A 203 27.62 -8.28 -14.28
C ASP A 203 26.71 -8.27 -13.03
N LEU A 204 25.55 -7.57 -13.10
CA LEU A 204 24.57 -7.54 -12.03
C LEU A 204 23.57 -8.70 -12.18
N PHE A 205 23.36 -9.44 -11.09
CA PHE A 205 22.50 -10.62 -11.06
C PHE A 205 21.06 -10.28 -11.45
N VAL A 206 20.42 -11.20 -12.19
CA VAL A 206 19.06 -11.03 -12.74
C VAL A 206 18.13 -12.08 -12.17
N THR A 207 16.97 -11.65 -11.68
CA THR A 207 15.88 -12.53 -11.24
C THR A 207 14.62 -12.25 -12.07
N GLY A 208 13.63 -13.15 -11.99
CA GLY A 208 12.36 -13.01 -12.72
C GLY A 208 11.16 -12.97 -11.80
N ASN A 209 10.08 -12.31 -12.24
CA ASN A 209 8.79 -12.23 -11.55
C ASN A 209 7.72 -12.92 -12.39
N PHE A 210 7.07 -13.96 -11.87
CA PHE A 210 5.97 -14.67 -12.50
C PHE A 210 5.22 -15.55 -11.49
N GLY A 211 3.96 -15.91 -11.77
CA GLY A 211 3.13 -16.72 -10.87
C GLY A 211 2.80 -18.13 -11.38
N SER A 212 3.27 -18.51 -12.56
CA SER A 212 2.97 -19.81 -13.19
C SER A 212 3.94 -20.13 -14.30
N LYS A 213 3.84 -21.35 -14.89
CA LYS A 213 4.62 -21.78 -16.05
C LYS A 213 6.14 -21.65 -15.82
N ALA A 214 6.62 -22.10 -14.66
CA ALA A 214 8.03 -21.97 -14.28
C ALA A 214 8.99 -22.55 -15.34
N PRO A 215 8.76 -23.74 -15.95
CA PRO A 215 9.66 -24.25 -16.97
C PRO A 215 9.84 -23.32 -18.17
N TYR A 216 8.74 -22.71 -18.63
CA TYR A 216 8.79 -21.75 -19.74
C TYR A 216 9.49 -20.44 -19.32
N ASN A 217 9.11 -19.86 -18.21
CA ASN A 217 9.67 -18.58 -17.76
C ASN A 217 11.16 -18.70 -17.43
N PHE A 218 11.57 -19.78 -16.79
CA PHE A 218 12.98 -20.04 -16.54
C PHE A 218 13.78 -20.34 -17.81
N SER A 219 13.18 -21.01 -18.82
CA SER A 219 13.86 -21.17 -20.10
C SER A 219 14.14 -19.82 -20.79
N GLN A 220 13.22 -18.87 -20.72
CA GLN A 220 13.42 -17.52 -21.25
C GLN A 220 14.55 -16.77 -20.52
N MET A 221 14.65 -16.91 -19.21
CA MET A 221 15.76 -16.35 -18.43
C MET A 221 17.08 -17.03 -18.77
N GLN A 222 17.08 -18.36 -18.90
CA GLN A 222 18.29 -19.12 -19.25
C GLN A 222 18.82 -18.74 -20.64
N GLU A 223 17.93 -18.62 -21.63
CA GLU A 223 18.30 -18.14 -22.99
C GLU A 223 18.94 -16.74 -22.91
N PHE A 224 18.36 -15.84 -22.11
CA PHE A 224 18.90 -14.51 -21.90
C PHE A 224 20.28 -14.53 -21.23
N PHE A 225 20.49 -15.40 -20.24
CA PHE A 225 21.80 -15.59 -19.58
C PHE A 225 22.83 -16.15 -20.58
N ASP A 226 22.46 -17.17 -21.36
CA ASP A 226 23.35 -17.80 -22.32
C ASP A 226 23.81 -16.82 -23.41
N GLU A 227 22.92 -15.95 -23.91
CA GLU A 227 23.25 -14.89 -24.87
C GLU A 227 24.30 -13.90 -24.33
N HIS A 228 24.33 -13.70 -23.00
CA HIS A 228 25.28 -12.81 -22.34
C HIS A 228 26.45 -13.54 -21.69
N GLY A 229 26.59 -14.85 -21.94
CA GLY A 229 27.67 -15.67 -21.41
C GLY A 229 27.62 -15.84 -19.88
N LYS A 230 26.45 -15.74 -19.27
CA LYS A 230 26.27 -15.92 -17.84
C LYS A 230 25.86 -17.34 -17.50
N LYS A 231 26.42 -17.85 -16.39
CA LYS A 231 26.04 -19.15 -15.82
C LYS A 231 25.58 -18.87 -14.39
N TRP A 232 24.37 -18.35 -14.25
CA TRP A 232 23.79 -17.99 -12.99
C TRP A 232 22.66 -18.92 -12.57
N PRO A 233 22.38 -19.07 -11.27
CA PRO A 233 21.20 -19.78 -10.79
C PRO A 233 19.93 -19.08 -11.22
N LEU A 234 18.86 -19.84 -11.37
CA LEU A 234 17.53 -19.32 -11.67
C LEU A 234 16.81 -18.99 -10.37
N MET A 235 16.17 -17.84 -10.31
CA MET A 235 15.36 -17.41 -9.17
C MET A 235 14.11 -16.65 -9.60
N CYS A 236 12.97 -17.07 -9.07
CA CYS A 236 11.73 -16.30 -9.12
C CYS A 236 11.67 -15.39 -7.87
N MET A 237 11.85 -14.09 -8.06
CA MET A 237 11.88 -13.11 -6.97
C MET A 237 10.49 -12.68 -6.52
N GLU A 238 9.51 -12.75 -7.39
CA GLU A 238 8.10 -12.64 -7.04
C GLU A 238 7.35 -13.80 -7.69
N PHE A 239 7.09 -14.82 -6.89
CA PHE A 239 6.18 -15.89 -7.31
C PHE A 239 4.78 -15.54 -6.84
N TRP A 240 3.94 -15.04 -7.74
CA TRP A 240 2.59 -14.57 -7.44
C TRP A 240 1.67 -15.73 -7.08
N ASP A 241 1.52 -15.99 -5.79
CA ASP A 241 0.75 -17.10 -5.24
C ASP A 241 -0.75 -16.78 -5.04
N GLY A 242 -1.11 -15.55 -5.19
CA GLY A 242 -2.46 -14.99 -5.17
C GLY A 242 -2.48 -13.72 -6.03
N TRP A 243 -3.36 -12.78 -5.68
CA TRP A 243 -3.43 -11.45 -6.30
C TRP A 243 -4.10 -10.44 -5.39
N PHE A 244 -3.88 -9.16 -5.65
CA PHE A 244 -4.53 -8.07 -4.96
C PHE A 244 -5.94 -7.81 -5.51
N ASN A 245 -6.78 -7.13 -4.72
CA ASN A 245 -8.16 -6.83 -5.05
C ASN A 245 -8.39 -5.32 -5.21
N ARG A 246 -9.36 -4.96 -6.04
CA ARG A 246 -9.76 -3.58 -6.31
C ARG A 246 -11.20 -3.37 -5.90
N TRP A 247 -11.54 -2.12 -5.57
CA TRP A 247 -12.93 -1.73 -5.36
C TRP A 247 -13.76 -2.01 -6.61
N LYS A 248 -15.00 -2.47 -6.41
CA LYS A 248 -15.99 -2.83 -7.45
C LYS A 248 -15.66 -4.09 -8.25
N GLU A 249 -14.56 -4.77 -8.01
CA GLU A 249 -14.17 -5.99 -8.71
C GLU A 249 -14.31 -7.22 -7.79
N PRO A 250 -14.49 -8.44 -8.33
CA PRO A 250 -14.57 -9.67 -7.53
C PRO A 250 -13.24 -9.98 -6.86
N ILE A 251 -13.28 -10.70 -5.73
CA ILE A 251 -12.08 -11.23 -5.07
C ILE A 251 -11.44 -12.27 -5.96
N ILE A 252 -10.12 -12.16 -6.14
CA ILE A 252 -9.31 -13.10 -6.90
C ILE A 252 -8.81 -14.18 -5.94
N THR A 253 -8.98 -15.44 -6.32
CA THR A 253 -8.51 -16.61 -5.55
C THR A 253 -7.79 -17.59 -6.47
N ARG A 254 -6.90 -18.40 -5.89
CA ARG A 254 -6.13 -19.43 -6.59
C ARG A 254 -6.27 -20.77 -5.86
N ASP A 255 -6.42 -21.86 -6.60
CA ASP A 255 -6.57 -23.20 -6.02
C ASP A 255 -5.32 -23.63 -5.24
N PRO A 256 -5.46 -24.11 -3.98
CA PRO A 256 -4.31 -24.46 -3.14
C PRO A 256 -3.44 -25.58 -3.69
N LYS A 257 -4.04 -26.59 -4.35
CA LYS A 257 -3.30 -27.71 -4.91
C LYS A 257 -2.53 -27.29 -6.15
N GLU A 258 -3.19 -26.53 -7.04
CA GLU A 258 -2.54 -25.99 -8.26
C GLU A 258 -1.35 -25.09 -7.85
N LEU A 259 -1.51 -24.26 -6.83
CA LEU A 259 -0.42 -23.45 -6.31
C LEU A 259 0.74 -24.30 -5.80
N ALA A 260 0.48 -25.33 -4.99
CA ALA A 260 1.53 -26.20 -4.46
C ALA A 260 2.30 -26.91 -5.58
N ASP A 261 1.60 -27.37 -6.63
CA ASP A 261 2.24 -27.97 -7.83
C ASP A 261 3.10 -26.93 -8.56
N ALA A 262 2.62 -25.69 -8.72
CA ALA A 262 3.38 -24.61 -9.37
C ALA A 262 4.63 -24.19 -8.56
N VAL A 263 4.55 -24.15 -7.24
CA VAL A 263 5.71 -23.92 -6.35
C VAL A 263 6.74 -25.03 -6.52
N ARG A 264 6.31 -26.30 -6.59
CA ARG A 264 7.20 -27.43 -6.84
C ARG A 264 7.95 -27.28 -8.15
N GLU A 265 7.27 -26.90 -9.23
CA GLU A 265 7.90 -26.67 -10.55
C GLU A 265 9.02 -25.62 -10.49
N VAL A 266 8.85 -24.56 -9.69
CA VAL A 266 9.91 -23.57 -9.47
C VAL A 266 11.08 -24.18 -8.71
N LEU A 267 10.82 -24.90 -7.62
CA LEU A 267 11.86 -25.45 -6.74
C LEU A 267 12.65 -26.58 -7.37
N GLU A 268 12.08 -27.30 -8.34
CA GLU A 268 12.80 -28.32 -9.12
C GLU A 268 13.88 -27.71 -10.03
N GLN A 269 13.79 -26.42 -10.35
CA GLN A 269 14.68 -25.74 -11.30
C GLN A 269 15.50 -24.60 -10.68
N GLY A 270 15.03 -24.00 -9.59
CA GLY A 270 15.67 -22.81 -9.03
C GLY A 270 15.21 -22.48 -7.60
N SER A 271 15.37 -21.24 -7.25
CA SER A 271 14.98 -20.65 -5.97
C SER A 271 13.71 -19.81 -6.10
N ILE A 272 13.04 -19.55 -4.99
CA ILE A 272 11.75 -18.89 -4.93
C ILE A 272 11.70 -17.82 -3.85
N ASN A 273 10.95 -16.75 -4.12
CA ASN A 273 10.35 -15.88 -3.10
C ASN A 273 8.84 -15.87 -3.31
N LEU A 274 8.09 -16.41 -2.35
CA LEU A 274 6.62 -16.38 -2.39
C LEU A 274 6.12 -14.95 -2.22
N TYR A 275 5.42 -14.45 -3.19
CA TYR A 275 4.81 -13.12 -3.15
C TYR A 275 3.28 -13.26 -3.20
N MET A 276 2.56 -13.09 -2.11
CA MET A 276 2.98 -12.79 -0.73
C MET A 276 2.95 -14.05 0.14
N PHE A 277 3.88 -14.18 1.08
CA PHE A 277 3.72 -15.15 2.15
C PHE A 277 2.68 -14.69 3.17
N HIS A 278 2.77 -13.44 3.61
CA HIS A 278 1.75 -12.74 4.40
C HIS A 278 1.52 -11.37 3.77
N GLY A 279 0.35 -11.17 3.17
CA GLY A 279 0.01 -9.91 2.54
C GLY A 279 -0.18 -8.76 3.54
N GLY A 280 -0.98 -8.99 4.57
CA GLY A 280 -1.26 -8.00 5.60
C GLY A 280 -2.30 -6.96 5.17
N THR A 281 -2.12 -5.72 5.62
CA THR A 281 -3.10 -4.65 5.50
C THR A 281 -2.45 -3.34 5.03
N ASN A 282 -3.10 -2.65 4.09
CA ASN A 282 -2.76 -1.29 3.71
C ASN A 282 -3.40 -0.31 4.70
N PHE A 283 -2.88 -0.23 5.93
CA PHE A 283 -3.42 0.65 6.96
C PHE A 283 -3.43 2.12 6.51
N GLY A 284 -4.35 2.88 7.07
CA GLY A 284 -4.49 4.30 6.76
C GLY A 284 -4.94 4.53 5.32
N PHE A 285 -4.17 5.33 4.59
CA PHE A 285 -4.45 5.71 3.20
C PHE A 285 -3.41 5.13 2.21
N MET A 286 -2.78 4.01 2.56
CA MET A 286 -1.59 3.52 1.85
C MET A 286 -1.88 2.49 0.76
N ASN A 287 -3.14 2.18 0.47
CA ASN A 287 -3.48 1.39 -0.71
C ASN A 287 -2.98 2.06 -1.99
N GLY A 288 -2.44 1.27 -2.90
CA GLY A 288 -2.07 1.72 -4.23
C GLY A 288 -3.27 1.80 -5.19
N CYS A 289 -2.97 1.99 -6.45
CA CYS A 289 -3.95 2.14 -7.51
C CYS A 289 -3.43 1.55 -8.81
N SER A 290 -4.24 0.76 -9.49
CA SER A 290 -3.97 0.30 -10.85
C SER A 290 -4.49 1.31 -11.88
N ALA A 291 -4.12 1.15 -13.14
CA ALA A 291 -4.63 1.96 -14.24
C ALA A 291 -5.12 1.06 -15.38
N ARG A 292 -6.28 1.37 -15.93
CA ARG A 292 -6.86 0.70 -17.11
C ARG A 292 -7.42 1.75 -18.07
N GLY A 293 -6.69 2.05 -19.13
CA GLY A 293 -7.06 3.13 -20.05
C GLY A 293 -7.11 4.48 -19.34
N THR A 294 -8.27 5.13 -19.33
CA THR A 294 -8.48 6.43 -18.66
C THR A 294 -8.86 6.29 -17.19
N LEU A 295 -9.19 5.07 -16.72
CA LEU A 295 -9.64 4.81 -15.36
C LEU A 295 -8.46 4.53 -14.43
N ASP A 296 -8.55 5.05 -13.23
CA ASP A 296 -7.74 4.67 -12.09
C ASP A 296 -8.56 3.70 -11.22
N LEU A 297 -7.94 2.59 -10.79
CA LEU A 297 -8.58 1.47 -10.12
C LEU A 297 -7.94 1.28 -8.74
N PRO A 298 -8.39 2.03 -7.71
CA PRO A 298 -7.82 1.92 -6.38
C PRO A 298 -8.00 0.52 -5.80
N GLN A 299 -6.94 0.00 -5.13
CA GLN A 299 -7.00 -1.25 -4.40
C GLN A 299 -7.76 -1.07 -3.08
N VAL A 300 -8.27 -2.19 -2.56
CA VAL A 300 -8.92 -2.24 -1.25
C VAL A 300 -7.89 -2.14 -0.12
N THR A 301 -8.36 -1.89 1.10
CA THR A 301 -7.51 -1.77 2.28
C THR A 301 -6.85 -3.09 2.65
N SER A 302 -7.57 -4.21 2.60
CA SER A 302 -6.98 -5.53 2.85
C SER A 302 -5.99 -5.90 1.76
N TYR A 303 -4.79 -6.28 2.15
CA TYR A 303 -3.80 -6.89 1.27
C TYR A 303 -3.67 -8.38 1.56
N ASP A 304 -4.79 -9.03 1.86
CA ASP A 304 -4.85 -10.48 2.08
C ASP A 304 -4.16 -11.27 0.96
N TYR A 305 -4.30 -10.80 -0.28
CA TYR A 305 -3.62 -11.33 -1.47
C TYR A 305 -3.98 -12.79 -1.80
N ASP A 306 -4.90 -13.40 -1.06
CA ASP A 306 -5.11 -14.86 -1.09
C ASP A 306 -3.79 -15.61 -0.82
N ALA A 307 -2.98 -15.08 0.10
CA ALA A 307 -1.63 -15.53 0.43
C ALA A 307 -1.62 -16.83 1.24
N LEU A 308 -0.41 -17.31 1.58
CA LEU A 308 -0.26 -18.51 2.42
C LEU A 308 -0.70 -18.28 3.86
N LEU A 309 -0.49 -17.05 4.39
CA LEU A 309 -1.14 -16.61 5.63
C LEU A 309 -2.30 -15.67 5.27
N ASP A 310 -3.40 -15.75 6.00
CA ASP A 310 -4.49 -14.79 5.89
C ASP A 310 -4.10 -13.41 6.47
N GLU A 311 -4.99 -12.43 6.39
CA GLU A 311 -4.71 -11.06 6.86
C GLU A 311 -4.32 -11.01 8.35
N GLU A 312 -4.85 -11.92 9.17
CA GLU A 312 -4.49 -12.06 10.60
C GLU A 312 -3.11 -12.71 10.80
N GLY A 313 -2.59 -13.41 9.81
CA GLY A 313 -1.35 -14.17 9.87
C GLY A 313 -1.55 -15.66 10.19
N ASN A 314 -2.77 -16.19 10.07
CA ASN A 314 -3.06 -17.61 10.26
C ASN A 314 -2.81 -18.43 8.98
N PRO A 315 -2.26 -19.66 9.10
CA PRO A 315 -2.09 -20.55 7.97
C PRO A 315 -3.40 -20.86 7.25
N THR A 316 -3.39 -20.70 5.92
CA THR A 316 -4.51 -20.98 5.02
C THR A 316 -4.43 -22.41 4.44
N ALA A 317 -5.44 -22.78 3.65
CA ALA A 317 -5.41 -24.03 2.87
C ALA A 317 -4.20 -24.09 1.91
N LYS A 318 -3.76 -22.96 1.38
CA LYS A 318 -2.54 -22.85 0.55
C LYS A 318 -1.28 -23.15 1.35
N TYR A 319 -1.17 -22.60 2.55
CA TYR A 319 -0.06 -22.92 3.45
C TYR A 319 0.05 -24.42 3.70
N LEU A 320 -1.08 -25.06 4.04
CA LEU A 320 -1.12 -26.51 4.31
C LEU A 320 -0.79 -27.34 3.07
N ALA A 321 -1.24 -26.92 1.89
CA ALA A 321 -0.94 -27.59 0.62
C ALA A 321 0.56 -27.49 0.29
N VAL A 322 1.16 -26.31 0.42
CA VAL A 322 2.61 -26.11 0.20
C VAL A 322 3.42 -26.86 1.26
N LYS A 323 3.01 -26.84 2.53
CA LYS A 323 3.66 -27.62 3.61
C LYS A 323 3.71 -29.10 3.28
N LYS A 324 2.59 -29.68 2.83
CA LYS A 324 2.51 -31.08 2.42
C LYS A 324 3.40 -31.38 1.20
N MET A 325 3.40 -30.49 0.22
CA MET A 325 4.25 -30.61 -0.96
C MET A 325 5.74 -30.61 -0.59
N MET A 326 6.15 -29.66 0.29
CA MET A 326 7.52 -29.58 0.78
C MET A 326 7.94 -30.86 1.52
N ALA A 327 7.11 -31.36 2.43
CA ALA A 327 7.39 -32.60 3.16
C ALA A 327 7.55 -33.82 2.24
N THR A 328 6.84 -33.83 1.11
CA THR A 328 6.85 -34.94 0.17
C THR A 328 8.03 -34.90 -0.80
N HIS A 329 8.36 -33.72 -1.32
CA HIS A 329 9.32 -33.56 -2.44
C HIS A 329 10.67 -32.97 -2.02
N PHE A 330 10.72 -32.26 -0.88
CA PHE A 330 11.91 -31.58 -0.36
C PHE A 330 12.10 -31.84 1.14
N PRO A 331 12.16 -33.14 1.57
CA PRO A 331 12.19 -33.51 2.99
C PRO A 331 13.46 -33.06 3.73
N GLU A 332 14.50 -32.62 3.01
CA GLU A 332 15.73 -32.08 3.56
C GLU A 332 15.53 -30.72 4.26
N TYR A 333 14.42 -30.02 4.02
CA TYR A 333 14.07 -28.76 4.67
C TYR A 333 13.14 -29.04 5.86
N PRO A 334 13.61 -28.92 7.10
CA PRO A 334 12.85 -29.28 8.27
C PRO A 334 11.65 -28.34 8.48
N GLN A 335 10.51 -28.92 8.82
CA GLN A 335 9.27 -28.21 9.12
C GLN A 335 8.97 -28.23 10.61
N LEU A 336 8.21 -27.22 11.05
CA LEU A 336 7.69 -27.09 12.41
C LEU A 336 6.16 -27.03 12.37
N GLU A 337 5.53 -27.16 13.53
CA GLU A 337 4.10 -26.87 13.64
C GLU A 337 3.87 -25.36 13.56
N PRO A 338 2.91 -24.93 12.73
CA PRO A 338 2.60 -23.51 12.61
C PRO A 338 1.86 -22.97 13.84
N LEU A 339 1.98 -21.68 14.06
CA LEU A 339 1.24 -20.96 15.09
C LEU A 339 -0.07 -20.41 14.51
N TYR A 340 -1.11 -20.42 15.35
CA TYR A 340 -2.42 -19.86 15.07
C TYR A 340 -2.78 -18.82 16.12
N LYS A 341 -3.48 -17.76 15.70
CA LYS A 341 -4.08 -16.76 16.57
C LYS A 341 -5.59 -16.98 16.66
N GLU A 342 -6.17 -16.62 17.77
CA GLU A 342 -7.62 -16.63 17.97
C GLU A 342 -8.21 -15.28 17.64
N SER A 343 -9.43 -15.27 17.10
CA SER A 343 -10.21 -14.06 16.82
C SER A 343 -11.35 -13.90 17.79
N MET A 344 -11.77 -12.66 18.03
CA MET A 344 -12.93 -12.33 18.85
C MET A 344 -14.08 -11.75 18.01
N GLU A 345 -15.26 -11.80 18.57
CA GLU A 345 -16.46 -11.14 18.09
C GLU A 345 -17.12 -10.35 19.24
N LEU A 346 -17.81 -9.28 18.88
CA LEU A 346 -18.56 -8.48 19.85
C LEU A 346 -19.77 -7.86 19.14
N ASP A 347 -20.94 -8.15 19.64
CA ASP A 347 -22.19 -7.62 19.11
C ASP A 347 -22.64 -6.36 19.85
N ALA A 348 -23.43 -5.54 19.13
CA ALA A 348 -24.18 -4.42 19.70
C ALA A 348 -23.33 -3.39 20.45
N ILE A 349 -22.25 -2.91 19.82
CA ILE A 349 -21.46 -1.80 20.35
C ILE A 349 -22.22 -0.49 20.07
N PRO A 350 -22.65 0.25 21.11
CA PRO A 350 -23.53 1.39 20.92
C PRO A 350 -22.77 2.64 20.45
N LEU A 351 -23.47 3.45 19.63
CA LEU A 351 -23.08 4.83 19.33
C LEU A 351 -23.15 5.68 20.60
N VAL A 352 -22.08 6.40 20.91
CA VAL A 352 -22.03 7.27 22.10
C VAL A 352 -21.94 8.76 21.75
N GLU A 353 -21.30 9.11 20.65
CA GLU A 353 -21.13 10.49 20.21
C GLU A 353 -21.13 10.60 18.69
N LYS A 354 -21.60 11.73 18.16
CA LYS A 354 -21.54 12.06 16.74
C LYS A 354 -21.38 13.55 16.52
N VAL A 355 -20.66 13.94 15.46
CA VAL A 355 -20.42 15.33 15.08
C VAL A 355 -20.25 15.46 13.58
N SER A 356 -20.86 16.48 12.95
CA SER A 356 -20.64 16.79 11.54
C SER A 356 -19.23 17.32 11.29
N LEU A 357 -18.61 16.94 10.15
CA LEU A 357 -17.31 17.45 9.75
C LEU A 357 -17.24 18.97 9.77
N PHE A 358 -18.27 19.64 9.23
CA PHE A 358 -18.30 21.10 9.12
C PHE A 358 -18.30 21.81 10.48
N GLU A 359 -18.82 21.17 11.53
CA GLU A 359 -18.90 21.71 12.87
C GLU A 359 -17.58 21.54 13.66
N THR A 360 -16.84 20.46 13.43
CA THR A 360 -15.55 20.18 14.09
C THR A 360 -14.34 20.58 13.24
N LEU A 361 -14.54 21.16 12.08
CA LEU A 361 -13.50 21.41 11.07
C LEU A 361 -12.32 22.22 11.63
N ASP A 362 -12.60 23.31 12.37
CA ASP A 362 -11.58 24.22 12.91
C ASP A 362 -10.71 23.57 14.01
N SER A 363 -11.19 22.50 14.64
CA SER A 363 -10.38 21.73 15.61
C SER A 363 -9.45 20.73 14.90
N LEU A 364 -9.81 20.29 13.71
CA LEU A 364 -9.03 19.31 12.93
C LEU A 364 -8.00 19.97 12.01
N SER A 365 -8.29 21.15 11.47
CA SER A 365 -7.49 21.75 10.41
C SER A 365 -7.52 23.26 10.48
N SER A 366 -6.37 23.87 10.20
CA SER A 366 -6.27 25.33 10.01
C SER A 366 -6.32 25.65 8.53
N PRO A 367 -7.15 26.61 8.08
CA PRO A 367 -7.30 26.90 6.67
C PRO A 367 -6.07 27.58 6.06
N VAL A 368 -5.75 27.21 4.84
CA VAL A 368 -4.81 27.93 3.97
C VAL A 368 -5.60 28.69 2.92
N GLU A 369 -5.39 29.99 2.81
CA GLU A 369 -6.14 30.84 1.89
C GLU A 369 -5.37 31.06 0.57
N SER A 370 -6.10 31.04 -0.55
CA SER A 370 -5.56 31.45 -1.85
C SER A 370 -6.66 31.90 -2.80
N LEU A 371 -6.27 32.63 -3.85
CA LEU A 371 -7.21 33.15 -4.83
C LEU A 371 -7.88 32.03 -5.62
N TYR A 372 -7.09 31.02 -6.04
CA TYR A 372 -7.55 29.83 -6.75
C TYR A 372 -7.32 28.57 -5.91
N PRO A 373 -8.03 27.47 -6.16
CA PRO A 373 -7.78 26.19 -5.49
C PRO A 373 -6.33 25.72 -5.64
N LYS A 374 -5.81 25.08 -4.60
CA LYS A 374 -4.49 24.44 -4.57
C LYS A 374 -4.65 22.91 -4.50
N LYS A 375 -3.70 22.20 -5.08
CA LYS A 375 -3.59 20.75 -4.98
C LYS A 375 -3.12 20.32 -3.58
N MET A 376 -3.38 19.08 -3.21
CA MET A 376 -2.91 18.52 -1.92
C MET A 376 -1.39 18.63 -1.78
N GLU A 377 -0.65 18.34 -2.83
CA GLU A 377 0.83 18.38 -2.84
C GLU A 377 1.36 19.80 -2.54
N GLU A 378 0.72 20.85 -3.07
CA GLU A 378 1.08 22.25 -2.81
C GLU A 378 0.80 22.69 -1.36
N LEU A 379 -0.04 21.93 -0.65
CA LEU A 379 -0.37 22.15 0.76
C LEU A 379 0.47 21.25 1.69
N GLY A 380 1.41 20.48 1.15
CA GLY A 380 2.20 19.52 1.91
C GLY A 380 1.40 18.31 2.40
N GLN A 381 0.24 18.04 1.80
CA GLN A 381 -0.63 16.94 2.13
C GLN A 381 -0.43 15.78 1.15
N SER A 382 -0.10 14.59 1.67
CA SER A 382 0.18 13.41 0.86
C SER A 382 -1.04 12.52 0.64
N TYR A 383 -1.98 12.48 1.58
CA TYR A 383 -3.13 11.56 1.58
C TYR A 383 -4.34 12.15 2.29
N GLY A 384 -5.46 11.41 2.27
CA GLY A 384 -6.67 11.74 3.00
C GLY A 384 -7.65 12.60 2.21
N TYR A 385 -8.27 13.55 2.90
CA TYR A 385 -9.30 14.43 2.36
C TYR A 385 -8.80 15.89 2.34
N LEU A 386 -9.38 16.69 1.44
CA LEU A 386 -9.15 18.13 1.41
C LEU A 386 -10.51 18.81 1.23
N LEU A 387 -10.89 19.67 2.18
CA LEU A 387 -12.08 20.48 2.06
C LEU A 387 -11.74 21.86 1.49
N TYR A 388 -12.36 22.17 0.37
CA TYR A 388 -12.32 23.48 -0.26
C TYR A 388 -13.57 24.26 0.12
N ARG A 389 -13.41 25.49 0.57
CA ARG A 389 -14.53 26.36 0.96
C ARG A 389 -14.40 27.72 0.31
N THR A 390 -15.48 28.22 -0.27
CA THR A 390 -15.62 29.61 -0.72
C THR A 390 -17.05 30.08 -0.51
N GLU A 391 -17.29 31.35 -0.78
CA GLU A 391 -18.62 31.97 -0.77
C GLU A 391 -18.99 32.41 -2.17
N THR A 392 -20.25 32.28 -2.52
CA THR A 392 -20.79 32.69 -3.82
C THR A 392 -22.23 33.15 -3.67
N ASN A 393 -22.76 33.90 -4.67
CA ASN A 393 -24.16 34.26 -4.76
C ASN A 393 -24.91 33.27 -5.68
N TRP A 394 -26.23 33.28 -5.57
CA TRP A 394 -27.13 32.58 -6.49
C TRP A 394 -28.13 33.57 -7.09
N ASP A 395 -27.98 33.88 -8.36
CA ASP A 395 -28.76 34.92 -9.06
C ASP A 395 -29.93 34.33 -9.87
N ALA A 396 -29.87 33.03 -10.17
CA ALA A 396 -30.92 32.29 -10.87
C ALA A 396 -31.46 31.14 -10.01
N GLU A 397 -32.61 30.59 -10.39
CA GLU A 397 -33.22 29.40 -9.77
C GLU A 397 -32.44 28.12 -10.07
N GLU A 398 -31.75 28.10 -11.18
CA GLU A 398 -30.79 27.06 -11.56
C GLU A 398 -29.47 27.71 -12.01
N GLU A 399 -28.37 27.27 -11.44
CA GLU A 399 -27.04 27.68 -11.83
C GLU A 399 -26.14 26.49 -12.04
N ARG A 400 -25.17 26.64 -12.92
CA ARG A 400 -24.26 25.58 -13.32
C ARG A 400 -22.91 25.76 -12.66
N LEU A 401 -22.43 24.69 -12.03
CA LEU A 401 -21.08 24.57 -11.47
C LEU A 401 -20.31 23.50 -12.23
N ARG A 402 -18.99 23.67 -12.31
CA ARG A 402 -18.08 22.68 -12.87
C ARG A 402 -16.75 22.70 -12.16
N ILE A 403 -16.30 21.53 -11.66
CA ILE A 403 -14.96 21.35 -11.13
C ILE A 403 -14.02 21.08 -12.31
N ILE A 404 -12.99 21.89 -12.48
CA ILE A 404 -12.02 21.75 -13.58
C ILE A 404 -10.77 21.04 -13.06
N ASP A 405 -10.48 19.87 -13.65
CA ASP A 405 -9.31 19.06 -13.31
C ASP A 405 -9.21 18.69 -11.84
N GLY A 406 -10.14 17.87 -11.35
CA GLY A 406 -10.12 17.32 -9.99
C GLY A 406 -9.84 15.80 -9.94
N ARG A 407 -9.31 15.30 -8.85
CA ARG A 407 -9.14 13.86 -8.51
C ARG A 407 -9.11 13.68 -7.00
N ASP A 408 -9.65 12.54 -6.49
CA ASP A 408 -10.31 11.43 -7.21
C ASP A 408 -11.83 11.45 -7.07
N ARG A 409 -12.38 11.82 -5.91
CA ARG A 409 -13.81 11.87 -5.60
C ARG A 409 -14.15 13.20 -4.94
N ALA A 410 -15.10 13.92 -5.50
CA ALA A 410 -15.52 15.24 -5.05
C ALA A 410 -16.99 15.22 -4.63
N GLN A 411 -17.28 15.73 -3.44
CA GLN A 411 -18.64 15.94 -2.93
C GLN A 411 -18.88 17.42 -2.72
N LEU A 412 -19.91 17.95 -3.37
CA LEU A 412 -20.26 19.37 -3.37
C LEU A 412 -21.46 19.62 -2.46
N TYR A 413 -21.33 20.63 -1.59
CA TYR A 413 -22.34 21.07 -0.64
C TYR A 413 -22.59 22.57 -0.77
N VAL A 414 -23.85 22.98 -0.69
CA VAL A 414 -24.26 24.39 -0.60
C VAL A 414 -24.95 24.60 0.75
N ASP A 415 -24.43 25.53 1.55
CA ASP A 415 -24.89 25.80 2.91
C ASP A 415 -25.02 24.52 3.77
N GLY A 416 -24.11 23.58 3.58
CA GLY A 416 -24.09 22.30 4.28
C GLY A 416 -25.00 21.22 3.72
N GLN A 417 -25.76 21.51 2.67
CA GLN A 417 -26.64 20.53 1.99
C GLN A 417 -25.91 19.90 0.82
N TRP A 418 -25.94 18.57 0.75
CA TRP A 418 -25.36 17.83 -0.37
C TRP A 418 -26.06 18.16 -1.70
N VAL A 419 -25.26 18.36 -2.74
CA VAL A 419 -25.73 18.65 -4.10
C VAL A 419 -25.37 17.52 -5.06
N LYS A 420 -24.09 17.15 -5.12
CA LYS A 420 -23.58 16.16 -6.07
C LYS A 420 -22.30 15.51 -5.57
N THR A 421 -22.15 14.24 -5.91
CA THR A 421 -20.88 13.51 -5.84
C THR A 421 -20.42 13.16 -7.24
N GLN A 422 -19.15 13.41 -7.55
CA GLN A 422 -18.49 13.03 -8.80
C GLN A 422 -17.25 12.19 -8.50
N TYR A 423 -17.05 11.15 -9.31
CA TYR A 423 -15.93 10.23 -9.17
C TYR A 423 -15.10 10.18 -10.46
N GLN A 424 -13.80 10.41 -10.33
CA GLN A 424 -12.80 10.33 -11.41
C GLN A 424 -13.20 11.11 -12.70
N THR A 425 -13.59 10.39 -13.76
CA THR A 425 -13.91 10.96 -15.05
C THR A 425 -15.24 11.76 -15.07
N GLU A 426 -16.09 11.59 -14.07
CA GLU A 426 -17.28 12.43 -13.88
C GLU A 426 -16.92 13.84 -13.43
N ILE A 427 -15.75 14.02 -12.78
CA ILE A 427 -15.24 15.35 -12.40
C ILE A 427 -14.88 16.12 -13.67
N GLY A 428 -15.61 17.20 -13.89
CA GLY A 428 -15.56 17.99 -15.13
C GLY A 428 -16.90 18.07 -15.83
N GLU A 429 -17.86 17.19 -15.47
CA GLU A 429 -19.24 17.30 -15.92
C GLU A 429 -19.96 18.45 -15.20
N ASP A 430 -21.00 18.99 -15.84
CA ASP A 430 -21.82 20.05 -15.26
C ASP A 430 -22.58 19.55 -14.01
N ILE A 431 -22.58 20.38 -12.99
CA ILE A 431 -23.36 20.21 -11.77
C ILE A 431 -24.40 21.33 -11.76
N PHE A 432 -25.68 20.97 -11.80
CA PHE A 432 -26.77 21.93 -11.73
C PHE A 432 -27.25 22.04 -10.28
N TYR A 433 -27.09 23.23 -9.72
CA TYR A 433 -27.66 23.60 -8.42
C TYR A 433 -29.00 24.26 -8.63
N GLN A 434 -30.03 23.71 -8.00
CA GLN A 434 -31.39 24.28 -7.97
C GLN A 434 -31.67 24.71 -6.53
N GLY A 435 -31.91 26.00 -6.35
CA GLY A 435 -32.14 26.55 -5.03
C GLY A 435 -32.69 27.97 -5.06
N GLU A 436 -32.96 28.52 -3.90
CA GLU A 436 -33.41 29.92 -3.78
C GLU A 436 -32.27 30.90 -4.13
N LYS A 437 -32.65 32.03 -4.75
CA LYS A 437 -31.71 33.13 -4.98
C LYS A 437 -31.21 33.67 -3.65
N LYS A 438 -29.90 33.77 -3.54
CA LYS A 438 -29.20 34.27 -2.32
C LYS A 438 -28.04 35.16 -2.69
N ALA A 439 -27.88 36.25 -1.94
CA ALA A 439 -26.74 37.15 -2.11
C ALA A 439 -25.41 36.51 -1.67
N LEU A 440 -25.47 35.57 -0.74
CA LEU A 440 -24.30 34.88 -0.24
C LEU A 440 -24.66 33.47 0.25
N SER A 441 -23.91 32.48 -0.20
CA SER A 441 -23.98 31.08 0.25
C SER A 441 -22.58 30.51 0.38
N ARG A 442 -22.43 29.60 1.34
CA ARG A 442 -21.22 28.82 1.52
C ARG A 442 -21.19 27.64 0.55
N LEU A 443 -20.12 27.53 -0.23
CA LEU A 443 -19.84 26.40 -1.09
C LEU A 443 -18.69 25.60 -0.51
N ASP A 444 -18.95 24.33 -0.21
CA ASP A 444 -17.95 23.37 0.26
C ASP A 444 -17.78 22.24 -0.75
N ILE A 445 -16.54 21.86 -1.04
CA ILE A 445 -16.19 20.70 -1.86
C ILE A 445 -15.22 19.84 -1.08
N LEU A 446 -15.68 18.65 -0.68
CA LEU A 446 -14.83 17.63 -0.01
C LEU A 446 -14.24 16.73 -1.08
N VAL A 447 -12.91 16.77 -1.23
CA VAL A 447 -12.20 15.94 -2.20
C VAL A 447 -11.42 14.85 -1.47
N GLU A 448 -11.60 13.62 -1.92
CA GLU A 448 -10.86 12.45 -1.44
C GLU A 448 -9.77 12.05 -2.43
N ASN A 449 -8.56 11.83 -1.92
CA ASN A 449 -7.48 11.14 -2.60
C ASN A 449 -7.63 9.63 -2.35
N MET A 450 -7.91 8.85 -3.39
CA MET A 450 -8.13 7.41 -3.27
C MET A 450 -6.88 6.55 -3.52
N GLY A 451 -5.73 7.16 -3.57
CA GLY A 451 -4.44 6.54 -3.83
C GLY A 451 -3.90 6.87 -5.22
N ARG A 452 -2.57 6.97 -5.33
CA ARG A 452 -1.87 7.22 -6.59
C ARG A 452 -1.49 5.89 -7.25
N VAL A 453 -1.45 5.92 -8.58
CA VAL A 453 -1.01 4.77 -9.39
C VAL A 453 0.37 4.30 -8.94
N ASN A 454 0.49 3.00 -8.73
CA ASN A 454 1.71 2.34 -8.27
C ASN A 454 2.47 1.61 -9.40
N TYR A 455 1.87 1.46 -10.59
CA TYR A 455 2.46 0.72 -11.70
C TYR A 455 1.98 1.23 -13.05
N GLY A 456 2.87 1.22 -14.04
CA GLY A 456 2.55 1.48 -15.45
C GLY A 456 2.73 2.94 -15.89
N HIS A 457 2.35 3.21 -17.12
CA HIS A 457 2.62 4.47 -17.82
C HIS A 457 1.89 5.70 -17.24
N LYS A 458 0.80 5.51 -16.50
CA LYS A 458 0.07 6.61 -15.83
C LYS A 458 0.72 7.11 -14.54
N PHE A 459 1.81 6.47 -14.10
CA PHE A 459 2.49 6.78 -12.85
C PHE A 459 2.82 8.27 -12.66
N LEU A 460 3.21 8.97 -13.73
CA LEU A 460 3.49 10.42 -13.69
C LEU A 460 2.43 11.29 -14.37
N ALA A 461 1.24 10.75 -14.64
CA ALA A 461 0.15 11.54 -15.23
C ALA A 461 -0.32 12.64 -14.28
N ASP A 462 -0.82 13.75 -14.83
CA ASP A 462 -1.34 14.87 -14.04
C ASP A 462 -2.48 14.46 -13.10
N THR A 463 -3.22 13.41 -13.44
CA THR A 463 -4.26 12.81 -12.60
C THR A 463 -3.74 12.24 -11.28
N GLN A 464 -2.43 12.07 -11.12
CA GLN A 464 -1.81 11.63 -9.87
C GLN A 464 -1.54 12.78 -8.89
N ARG A 465 -1.72 14.04 -9.33
CA ARG A 465 -1.79 15.21 -8.45
C ARG A 465 -3.21 15.37 -7.97
N LYS A 466 -3.41 15.36 -6.66
CA LYS A 466 -4.73 15.22 -6.01
C LYS A 466 -5.31 16.55 -5.56
N GLY A 467 -6.64 16.59 -5.42
CA GLY A 467 -7.39 17.80 -5.17
C GLY A 467 -7.90 18.45 -6.47
N ILE A 468 -8.24 19.73 -6.39
CA ILE A 468 -8.67 20.54 -7.55
C ILE A 468 -7.44 21.22 -8.14
N ARG A 469 -7.13 20.94 -9.40
CA ARG A 469 -5.89 21.40 -10.02
C ARG A 469 -6.00 22.74 -10.74
N THR A 470 -7.17 23.02 -11.33
CA THR A 470 -7.36 24.25 -12.12
C THR A 470 -8.30 25.23 -11.44
N GLY A 471 -9.50 24.79 -11.06
CA GLY A 471 -10.46 25.67 -10.41
C GLY A 471 -11.88 25.13 -10.41
N VAL A 472 -12.81 26.00 -9.99
CA VAL A 472 -14.24 25.73 -10.03
C VAL A 472 -14.92 26.88 -10.78
N CYS A 473 -15.64 26.54 -11.84
CA CYS A 473 -16.43 27.53 -12.60
C CYS A 473 -17.88 27.54 -12.10
N LYS A 474 -18.43 28.74 -12.01
CA LYS A 474 -19.85 29.00 -11.97
C LYS A 474 -20.21 29.63 -13.32
N ASP A 475 -21.08 28.96 -14.07
CA ASP A 475 -21.33 29.27 -15.48
C ASP A 475 -20.05 29.39 -16.32
N LEU A 476 -19.59 30.59 -16.60
CA LEU A 476 -18.43 30.86 -17.46
C LEU A 476 -17.20 31.41 -16.70
N HIS A 477 -17.32 31.73 -15.41
CA HIS A 477 -16.23 32.33 -14.66
C HIS A 477 -15.77 31.48 -13.49
N PHE A 478 -14.49 31.59 -13.14
CA PHE A 478 -13.92 30.92 -11.97
C PHE A 478 -14.38 31.59 -10.68
N LEU A 479 -14.74 30.76 -9.70
CA LEU A 479 -14.90 31.17 -8.31
C LEU A 479 -13.55 31.40 -7.67
N LEU A 480 -13.45 32.41 -6.83
CA LEU A 480 -12.21 32.88 -6.22
C LEU A 480 -12.27 32.84 -4.69
N ASN A 481 -11.15 33.14 -4.03
CA ASN A 481 -11.02 33.29 -2.57
C ASN A 481 -11.34 32.00 -1.81
N TRP A 482 -10.52 30.98 -2.04
CA TRP A 482 -10.67 29.67 -1.45
C TRP A 482 -9.94 29.52 -0.12
N LYS A 483 -10.60 28.86 0.82
CA LYS A 483 -10.01 28.30 2.05
C LYS A 483 -9.85 26.79 1.85
N HIS A 484 -8.66 26.30 2.14
CA HIS A 484 -8.29 24.88 2.01
C HIS A 484 -8.10 24.32 3.42
N TYR A 485 -8.84 23.29 3.78
CA TYR A 485 -8.69 22.58 5.05
C TYR A 485 -8.09 21.19 4.78
N PRO A 486 -6.76 21.02 4.93
CA PRO A 486 -6.14 19.71 4.82
C PRO A 486 -6.65 18.78 5.92
N LEU A 487 -7.08 17.59 5.55
CA LEU A 487 -7.65 16.57 6.42
C LEU A 487 -6.93 15.23 6.20
N PRO A 488 -5.65 15.11 6.56
CA PRO A 488 -4.96 13.81 6.55
C PRO A 488 -5.50 12.88 7.65
N LEU A 489 -6.25 13.43 8.60
CA LEU A 489 -6.87 12.72 9.72
C LEU A 489 -5.85 11.97 10.59
N ASP A 490 -4.66 12.56 10.77
CA ASP A 490 -3.60 12.03 11.65
C ASP A 490 -3.85 12.36 13.13
N ASN A 491 -4.90 13.14 13.41
CA ASN A 491 -5.21 13.70 14.72
C ASN A 491 -6.67 13.46 15.16
N PRO A 492 -7.17 12.21 15.15
CA PRO A 492 -8.57 11.92 15.48
C PRO A 492 -8.94 12.31 16.91
N GLU A 493 -7.97 12.48 17.81
CA GLU A 493 -8.16 12.97 19.18
C GLU A 493 -8.60 14.44 19.25
N LYS A 494 -8.46 15.20 18.15
CA LYS A 494 -8.89 16.60 18.05
C LYS A 494 -10.31 16.76 17.54
N ILE A 495 -11.03 15.68 17.24
CA ILE A 495 -12.45 15.75 16.89
C ILE A 495 -13.23 16.28 18.08
N ASP A 496 -13.93 17.39 17.89
CA ASP A 496 -14.73 18.01 18.96
C ASP A 496 -16.19 17.53 18.92
N PHE A 497 -16.48 16.44 19.61
CA PHE A 497 -17.82 15.86 19.69
C PHE A 497 -18.83 16.69 20.48
N SER A 498 -18.41 17.80 21.13
CA SER A 498 -19.33 18.73 21.80
C SER A 498 -20.11 19.60 20.80
N LYS A 499 -19.71 19.60 19.52
CA LYS A 499 -20.34 20.36 18.44
C LYS A 499 -21.54 19.66 17.84
N GLY A 500 -22.24 20.38 16.99
CA GLY A 500 -23.48 19.92 16.35
C GLY A 500 -23.31 18.79 15.34
N TRP A 501 -24.41 18.08 15.13
CA TRP A 501 -24.52 17.09 14.07
C TRP A 501 -25.76 17.36 13.23
N THR A 502 -25.62 17.24 11.90
CA THR A 502 -26.70 17.38 10.94
C THR A 502 -26.75 16.13 10.05
N GLU A 503 -27.94 15.55 9.92
CA GLU A 503 -28.17 14.39 9.07
C GLU A 503 -27.78 14.66 7.62
N GLY A 504 -27.17 13.65 6.96
CA GLY A 504 -26.76 13.73 5.56
C GLY A 504 -25.43 14.43 5.31
N GLN A 505 -24.79 15.01 6.33
CA GLN A 505 -23.46 15.59 6.22
C GLN A 505 -22.37 14.54 6.47
N PRO A 506 -21.16 14.72 5.92
CA PRO A 506 -19.99 13.95 6.36
C PRO A 506 -19.81 14.13 7.87
N ALA A 507 -19.63 13.03 8.59
CA ALA A 507 -19.63 13.08 10.05
C ALA A 507 -18.73 12.01 10.67
N PHE A 508 -18.36 12.27 11.93
CA PHE A 508 -17.66 11.32 12.79
C PHE A 508 -18.63 10.69 13.78
N TYR A 509 -18.53 9.39 13.94
CA TYR A 509 -19.35 8.58 14.85
C TYR A 509 -18.45 7.80 15.78
N ALA A 510 -18.64 7.94 17.10
CA ALA A 510 -17.84 7.28 18.12
C ALA A 510 -18.62 6.19 18.84
N TYR A 511 -17.98 5.04 18.99
CA TYR A 511 -18.52 3.83 19.61
C TYR A 511 -17.56 3.36 20.70
N ASP A 512 -18.05 3.19 21.92
CA ASP A 512 -17.24 2.77 23.07
C ASP A 512 -17.59 1.33 23.47
N PHE A 513 -16.57 0.55 23.78
CA PHE A 513 -16.72 -0.85 24.19
C PHE A 513 -15.59 -1.29 25.12
N THR A 514 -15.80 -2.43 25.77
CA THR A 514 -14.81 -3.00 26.71
C THR A 514 -14.37 -4.37 26.23
N VAL A 515 -13.07 -4.62 26.29
CA VAL A 515 -12.45 -5.90 25.97
C VAL A 515 -11.74 -6.45 27.20
N GLN A 516 -11.93 -7.73 27.53
CA GLN A 516 -11.22 -8.39 28.62
C GLN A 516 -9.86 -8.93 28.17
N GLU A 517 -9.85 -9.59 27.03
CA GLU A 517 -8.65 -10.16 26.41
C GLU A 517 -8.61 -9.72 24.94
N PRO A 518 -7.70 -8.81 24.55
CA PRO A 518 -7.57 -8.37 23.16
C PRO A 518 -7.19 -9.53 22.23
N LYS A 519 -8.01 -9.75 21.19
CA LYS A 519 -7.77 -10.70 20.09
C LYS A 519 -8.03 -9.99 18.77
N ASP A 520 -7.52 -10.57 17.68
CA ASP A 520 -7.79 -10.06 16.34
C ASP A 520 -9.29 -10.08 16.04
N THR A 521 -9.76 -9.13 15.27
CA THR A 521 -11.16 -9.03 14.90
C THR A 521 -11.34 -8.18 13.63
N TYR A 522 -12.55 -8.11 13.13
CA TYR A 522 -12.93 -7.27 11.98
C TYR A 522 -14.08 -6.34 12.36
N LEU A 523 -13.97 -5.06 12.01
CA LEU A 523 -15.05 -4.10 12.11
C LEU A 523 -15.97 -4.26 10.90
N ASP A 524 -17.20 -4.70 11.13
CA ASP A 524 -18.21 -4.81 10.07
C ASP A 524 -18.74 -3.42 9.68
N LEU A 525 -18.54 -3.04 8.43
CA LEU A 525 -18.95 -1.76 7.85
C LEU A 525 -19.92 -1.94 6.67
N SER A 526 -20.54 -3.11 6.56
CA SER A 526 -21.43 -3.47 5.44
C SER A 526 -22.67 -2.57 5.32
N GLU A 527 -23.05 -1.93 6.41
CA GLU A 527 -24.20 -1.01 6.46
C GLU A 527 -23.81 0.47 6.41
N PHE A 528 -22.54 0.81 6.20
CA PHE A 528 -22.03 2.17 5.99
C PHE A 528 -21.78 2.44 4.51
N GLY A 529 -21.67 3.71 4.12
CA GLY A 529 -21.42 4.09 2.74
C GLY A 529 -19.94 4.05 2.39
N LYS A 530 -19.21 5.10 2.74
CA LYS A 530 -17.80 5.27 2.41
C LYS A 530 -17.08 6.16 3.43
N GLY A 531 -15.86 5.79 3.75
CA GLY A 531 -15.04 6.61 4.66
C GLY A 531 -13.80 5.89 5.14
N VAL A 532 -13.39 6.21 6.37
CA VAL A 532 -12.29 5.59 7.09
C VAL A 532 -12.68 5.33 8.55
N ALA A 533 -12.05 4.37 9.18
CA ALA A 533 -12.31 4.05 10.58
C ALA A 533 -11.01 4.01 11.40
N PHE A 534 -11.15 4.32 12.68
CA PHE A 534 -10.06 4.35 13.65
C PHE A 534 -10.42 3.50 14.85
N VAL A 535 -9.45 2.85 15.44
CA VAL A 535 -9.57 2.23 16.76
C VAL A 535 -8.45 2.78 17.66
N ASN A 536 -8.81 3.33 18.81
CA ASN A 536 -7.86 3.91 19.77
C ASN A 536 -6.85 4.88 19.10
N GLY A 537 -7.31 5.66 18.12
CA GLY A 537 -6.49 6.61 17.36
C GLY A 537 -5.72 6.02 16.17
N GLN A 538 -5.71 4.71 15.98
CA GLN A 538 -5.05 4.04 14.86
C GLN A 538 -5.98 3.99 13.65
N ASN A 539 -5.54 4.49 12.51
CA ASN A 539 -6.29 4.45 11.27
C ASN A 539 -6.26 3.04 10.66
N LEU A 540 -7.42 2.39 10.61
CA LEU A 540 -7.59 1.03 10.07
C LEU A 540 -7.61 1.00 8.53
N GLY A 541 -7.93 2.11 7.89
CA GLY A 541 -8.02 2.22 6.44
C GLY A 541 -9.38 2.66 5.93
N ARG A 542 -9.50 2.65 4.60
CA ARG A 542 -10.72 3.00 3.86
C ARG A 542 -11.70 1.86 3.83
N PHE A 543 -12.99 2.20 3.92
CA PHE A 543 -14.09 1.30 3.59
C PHE A 543 -14.98 1.91 2.51
N TRP A 544 -15.66 1.07 1.75
CA TRP A 544 -16.63 1.46 0.73
C TRP A 544 -17.62 0.33 0.47
N ASN A 545 -18.91 0.62 0.50
CA ASN A 545 -20.00 -0.35 0.35
C ASN A 545 -20.11 -0.99 -1.05
N VAL A 546 -19.33 -0.51 -2.01
CA VAL A 546 -19.24 -1.15 -3.33
C VAL A 546 -18.54 -2.52 -3.26
N GLY A 547 -17.74 -2.75 -2.20
CA GLY A 547 -17.02 -4.00 -2.01
C GLY A 547 -15.82 -4.19 -2.96
N PRO A 548 -15.19 -5.37 -2.92
CA PRO A 548 -15.65 -6.65 -2.36
C PRO A 548 -15.47 -6.81 -0.85
N THR A 549 -14.59 -6.05 -0.19
CA THR A 549 -14.41 -6.08 1.26
C THR A 549 -15.34 -5.06 1.91
N LEU A 550 -16.10 -5.50 2.92
CA LEU A 550 -17.04 -4.67 3.67
C LEU A 550 -16.67 -4.54 5.15
N SER A 551 -15.50 -4.99 5.54
CA SER A 551 -14.98 -4.90 6.89
C SER A 551 -13.53 -4.43 6.90
N LEU A 552 -13.05 -3.98 8.06
CA LEU A 552 -11.66 -3.60 8.28
C LEU A 552 -11.06 -4.46 9.39
N TYR A 553 -9.85 -4.94 9.17
CA TYR A 553 -9.08 -5.73 10.13
C TYR A 553 -8.64 -4.86 11.33
N ILE A 554 -8.84 -5.37 12.54
CA ILE A 554 -8.35 -4.78 13.79
C ILE A 554 -7.36 -5.76 14.41
N PRO A 555 -6.06 -5.48 14.37
CA PRO A 555 -5.07 -6.27 15.09
C PRO A 555 -5.30 -6.24 16.60
N HIS A 556 -5.04 -7.34 17.30
CA HIS A 556 -5.15 -7.39 18.76
C HIS A 556 -4.32 -6.30 19.46
N SER A 557 -3.18 -5.93 18.87
CA SER A 557 -2.28 -4.89 19.40
C SER A 557 -2.85 -3.47 19.34
N TYR A 558 -3.89 -3.23 18.53
CA TYR A 558 -4.61 -1.96 18.50
C TYR A 558 -5.72 -1.86 19.55
N LEU A 559 -6.06 -2.99 20.17
CA LEU A 559 -7.01 -3.06 21.27
C LEU A 559 -6.30 -3.05 22.63
N LYS A 560 -7.02 -2.61 23.66
CA LYS A 560 -6.55 -2.57 25.03
C LYS A 560 -7.45 -3.45 25.90
N GLU A 561 -6.88 -4.05 26.92
CA GLU A 561 -7.70 -4.57 28.03
C GLU A 561 -8.44 -3.38 28.67
N GLY A 562 -9.75 -3.51 28.88
CA GLY A 562 -10.62 -2.42 29.35
C GLY A 562 -11.23 -1.63 28.20
N ALA A 563 -11.28 -0.32 28.36
CA ALA A 563 -12.00 0.59 27.46
C ALA A 563 -11.30 0.80 26.12
N ASN A 564 -12.09 0.72 25.05
CA ASN A 564 -11.67 0.96 23.67
C ASN A 564 -12.69 1.87 22.98
N ARG A 565 -12.23 2.61 21.98
CA ARG A 565 -13.06 3.49 21.16
C ARG A 565 -12.80 3.29 19.68
N ILE A 566 -13.88 3.10 18.91
CA ILE A 566 -13.89 3.17 17.46
C ILE A 566 -14.48 4.50 17.03
N ILE A 567 -13.83 5.16 16.06
CA ILE A 567 -14.36 6.37 15.40
C ILE A 567 -14.49 6.04 13.91
N ILE A 568 -15.67 6.27 13.36
CA ILE A 568 -15.95 6.09 11.93
C ILE A 568 -16.17 7.47 11.32
N PHE A 569 -15.32 7.88 10.36
CA PHE A 569 -15.58 9.01 9.49
C PHE A 569 -16.35 8.52 8.27
N GLU A 570 -17.60 8.95 8.16
CA GLU A 570 -18.54 8.53 7.13
C GLU A 570 -18.93 9.72 6.25
N THR A 571 -18.82 9.57 4.94
CA THR A 571 -18.92 10.70 4.00
C THR A 571 -20.20 10.71 3.17
N GLU A 572 -21.05 9.69 3.27
CA GLU A 572 -22.28 9.57 2.49
C GLU A 572 -23.57 9.80 3.29
N GLY A 573 -23.41 10.26 4.54
CA GLY A 573 -24.52 10.57 5.43
C GLY A 573 -25.22 9.34 6.02
N GLN A 574 -24.55 8.20 6.05
CA GLN A 574 -25.06 6.95 6.62
C GLN A 574 -24.41 6.69 7.99
N TYR A 575 -25.20 6.23 8.95
CA TYR A 575 -24.68 5.81 10.24
C TYR A 575 -25.58 4.75 10.88
N LYS A 576 -25.07 4.10 11.92
CA LYS A 576 -25.77 3.10 12.71
C LYS A 576 -25.69 3.42 14.19
N GLU A 577 -26.78 3.10 14.92
CA GLU A 577 -26.83 3.21 16.38
C GLU A 577 -25.99 2.14 17.08
N GLU A 578 -25.68 1.05 16.38
CA GLU A 578 -24.86 -0.06 16.86
C GLU A 578 -23.94 -0.57 15.75
N ILE A 579 -22.75 -1.01 16.10
CA ILE A 579 -21.79 -1.69 15.23
C ILE A 579 -21.41 -3.05 15.79
N HIS A 580 -20.77 -3.88 14.96
CA HIS A 580 -20.37 -5.25 15.29
C HIS A 580 -18.91 -5.51 14.97
N LEU A 581 -18.25 -6.31 15.82
CA LEU A 581 -16.95 -6.90 15.51
C LEU A 581 -17.16 -8.38 15.19
N THR A 582 -16.50 -8.87 14.15
CA THR A 582 -16.67 -10.23 13.64
C THR A 582 -15.34 -11.00 13.63
N ARG A 583 -15.41 -12.33 13.72
CA ARG A 583 -14.22 -13.21 13.70
C ARG A 583 -13.60 -13.33 12.32
N LYS A 584 -14.35 -13.03 11.27
CA LYS A 584 -13.93 -13.17 9.89
C LYS A 584 -14.35 -11.93 9.10
N PRO A 585 -13.65 -11.61 8.00
CA PRO A 585 -14.01 -10.49 7.16
C PRO A 585 -15.42 -10.63 6.58
N THR A 586 -16.15 -9.53 6.52
CA THR A 586 -17.42 -9.42 5.81
C THR A 586 -17.13 -9.10 4.34
N LEU A 587 -17.64 -9.94 3.44
CA LEU A 587 -17.37 -9.88 2.01
C LEU A 587 -18.66 -9.70 1.20
N LYS A 588 -18.55 -8.97 0.10
CA LYS A 588 -19.61 -8.80 -0.90
C LYS A 588 -19.28 -9.62 -2.14
N HIS A 589 -20.21 -10.50 -2.54
CA HIS A 589 -20.06 -11.22 -3.79
C HIS A 589 -20.31 -10.29 -4.97
N ILE A 590 -19.28 -10.02 -5.76
CA ILE A 590 -19.37 -9.26 -7.01
C ILE A 590 -19.26 -10.25 -8.15
N LYS A 591 -20.27 -10.26 -9.04
CA LYS A 591 -20.23 -11.08 -10.26
C LYS A 591 -19.17 -10.47 -11.18
N GLY A 592 -18.16 -11.28 -11.56
CA GLY A 592 -17.21 -10.90 -12.61
C GLY A 592 -17.98 -10.75 -13.93
N GLU A 593 -17.90 -9.60 -14.56
CA GLU A 593 -18.12 -9.55 -16.00
C GLU A 593 -16.94 -10.32 -16.64
N ASN A 594 -17.21 -11.17 -17.62
CA ASN A 594 -16.16 -11.90 -18.33
C ASN A 594 -15.14 -10.88 -18.88
N LEU A 595 -14.01 -10.74 -18.19
CA LEU A 595 -12.87 -9.90 -18.58
C LEU A 595 -12.06 -10.60 -19.67
#